data_a64726e7d3537029676f043a71b3b151
#
_entry.id   a64726e7d3537029676f043a71b3b151
#
_cell.length_a   1.000
_cell.length_b   1.000
_cell.length_c   1.000
_cell.angle_alpha   90.00
_cell.angle_beta   90.00
_cell.angle_gamma   90.00
#
_symmetry.space_group_name_H-M   'P 1'
#
loop_
_entity.id
_entity.type
_entity.pdbx_description
1 polymer ?
#
loop_
_entity_poly.entity_id
_entity_poly.type
_entity_poly.pdbx_seq_one_letter_code
_entity_poly.pdbx_strand_id
1 'polypeptide(L)'
;PAVSQIENEKVVSITDFNDGYKIITNKGTYTSKVVIIALNYAKPFTIKGLDDYIEPHKKANPEKDRIQLRNSEGFISKGLYCCGTIAGCRSQFAIAAGSGAAVATDILTLWNGGVPTKVHDKK
;
A
#
# COMPACT_ATOMS: atom_id res chain seq x y z
N PRO A 1 11.12 -16.40 -10.91
CA PRO A 1 11.49 -14.99 -11.02
C PRO A 1 11.98 -14.46 -9.69
N ALA A 2 13.05 -13.74 -9.75
CA ALA A 2 13.63 -13.17 -8.57
C ALA A 2 12.83 -11.95 -8.13
N VAL A 3 12.57 -11.86 -6.84
CA VAL A 3 12.07 -10.64 -6.22
C VAL A 3 13.28 -9.87 -5.70
N SER A 4 13.44 -8.64 -6.18
CA SER A 4 14.49 -7.78 -5.66
C SER A 4 14.07 -7.20 -4.32
N GLN A 5 14.92 -7.37 -3.31
CA GLN A 5 14.72 -6.79 -2.00
C GLN A 5 15.72 -5.66 -1.80
N ILE A 6 15.20 -4.47 -1.53
CA ILE A 6 16.03 -3.29 -1.28
C ILE A 6 15.88 -2.92 0.18
N GLU A 7 16.99 -2.86 0.88
CA GLU A 7 17.03 -2.55 2.32
C GLU A 7 17.72 -1.21 2.57
N ASN A 8 17.41 -0.63 3.73
CA ASN A 8 18.02 0.63 4.19
C ASN A 8 17.81 1.79 3.23
N GLU A 9 16.66 1.79 2.56
CA GLU A 9 16.28 2.84 1.64
C GLU A 9 14.91 3.38 2.04
N LYS A 10 14.79 4.71 2.11
CA LYS A 10 13.57 5.38 2.55
C LYS A 10 12.87 6.04 1.39
N VAL A 11 11.59 5.76 1.20
CA VAL A 11 10.77 6.43 0.19
C VAL A 11 10.48 7.86 0.62
N VAL A 12 10.77 8.81 -0.26
CA VAL A 12 10.57 10.24 -0.03
C VAL A 12 9.29 10.73 -0.69
N SER A 13 9.01 10.28 -1.92
CA SER A 13 7.80 10.68 -2.64
C SER A 13 7.29 9.61 -3.58
N ILE A 14 5.99 9.66 -3.83
CA ILE A 14 5.30 8.83 -4.83
C ILE A 14 4.40 9.79 -5.62
N THR A 15 4.62 9.89 -6.92
CA THR A 15 3.86 10.79 -7.80
C THR A 15 3.45 10.08 -9.09
N ASP A 16 2.43 10.59 -9.75
CA ASP A 16 1.99 10.08 -11.02
C ASP A 16 3.06 10.26 -12.10
N PHE A 17 3.25 9.24 -12.93
CA PHE A 17 4.21 9.28 -14.01
C PHE A 17 3.88 8.26 -15.11
N ASN A 18 3.60 8.70 -16.34
CA ASN A 18 3.40 7.85 -17.52
C ASN A 18 2.49 6.62 -17.28
N ASP A 19 1.25 6.85 -16.87
CA ASP A 19 0.28 5.79 -16.52
C ASP A 19 0.70 4.89 -15.35
N GLY A 20 1.64 5.33 -14.56
CA GLY A 20 2.10 4.64 -13.38
C GLY A 20 2.57 5.62 -12.35
N TYR A 21 3.63 5.27 -11.65
CA TYR A 21 4.14 6.06 -10.54
C TYR A 21 5.65 6.18 -10.60
N LYS A 22 6.12 7.32 -10.13
CA LYS A 22 7.54 7.57 -9.91
C LYS A 22 7.77 7.59 -8.41
N ILE A 23 8.67 6.73 -7.97
CA ILE A 23 9.02 6.58 -6.56
C ILE A 23 10.42 7.14 -6.36
N ILE A 24 10.53 8.17 -5.55
CA ILE A 24 11.83 8.77 -5.22
C ILE A 24 12.17 8.35 -3.80
N THR A 25 13.40 7.84 -3.64
CA THR A 25 13.94 7.45 -2.36
C THR A 25 15.15 8.31 -2.02
N ASN A 26 15.71 8.10 -0.83
CA ASN A 26 16.94 8.78 -0.44
C ASN A 26 18.18 8.29 -1.21
N LYS A 27 18.05 7.26 -2.04
CA LYS A 27 19.16 6.69 -2.80
C LYS A 27 18.93 6.62 -4.30
N GLY A 28 17.72 6.82 -4.78
CA GLY A 28 17.46 6.73 -6.20
C GLY A 28 16.02 6.97 -6.59
N THR A 29 15.74 6.74 -7.85
CA THR A 29 14.42 6.93 -8.45
C THR A 29 14.00 5.65 -9.17
N TYR A 30 12.74 5.28 -8.96
CA TYR A 30 12.16 4.07 -9.55
C TYR A 30 10.84 4.43 -10.22
N THR A 31 10.44 3.64 -11.20
CA THR A 31 9.11 3.75 -11.81
C THR A 31 8.41 2.41 -11.73
N SER A 32 7.09 2.44 -11.58
CA SER A 32 6.27 1.24 -11.52
C SER A 32 4.85 1.55 -11.95
N LYS A 33 4.18 0.59 -12.56
CA LYS A 33 2.76 0.72 -12.90
C LYS A 33 1.86 0.47 -11.70
N VAL A 34 2.33 -0.31 -10.74
CA VAL A 34 1.58 -0.68 -9.55
C VAL A 34 2.45 -0.45 -8.33
N VAL A 35 1.88 0.19 -7.32
CA VAL A 35 2.54 0.44 -6.04
C VAL A 35 1.63 -0.06 -4.92
N ILE A 36 2.21 -0.80 -3.99
CA ILE A 36 1.52 -1.24 -2.78
C ILE A 36 2.23 -0.63 -1.59
N ILE A 37 1.49 0.12 -0.79
CA ILE A 37 2.02 0.73 0.44
C ILE A 37 1.64 -0.15 1.61
N ALA A 38 2.64 -0.78 2.21
CA ALA A 38 2.47 -1.71 3.34
C ALA A 38 3.26 -1.18 4.54
N LEU A 39 2.68 -0.20 5.20
CA LEU A 39 3.31 0.47 6.33
C LEU A 39 2.43 0.40 7.56
N ASN A 40 3.03 0.64 8.70
CA ASN A 40 2.29 0.88 9.91
C ASN A 40 1.69 2.30 9.89
N TYR A 41 0.57 2.47 10.56
CA TYR A 41 0.06 3.81 10.83
C TYR A 41 1.13 4.57 11.61
N ALA A 42 1.57 5.66 11.07
CA ALA A 42 2.66 6.41 11.65
C ALA A 42 2.35 7.89 11.67
N LYS A 43 2.94 8.57 12.63
CA LYS A 43 2.94 10.01 12.69
C LYS A 43 4.39 10.46 12.95
N PRO A 44 4.93 11.37 12.14
CA PRO A 44 4.33 11.92 10.93
C PRO A 44 4.43 10.95 9.74
N PHE A 45 3.46 11.05 8.82
CA PHE A 45 3.56 10.37 7.54
C PHE A 45 4.48 11.21 6.63
N THR A 46 5.59 10.64 6.20
CA THR A 46 6.67 11.42 5.58
C THR A 46 6.77 11.25 4.06
N ILE A 47 5.94 10.42 3.44
CA ILE A 47 5.95 10.22 1.99
C ILE A 47 5.14 11.33 1.34
N LYS A 48 5.78 12.13 0.48
CA LYS A 48 5.14 13.21 -0.26
C LYS A 48 4.39 12.67 -1.47
N GLY A 49 3.34 13.36 -1.89
CA GLY A 49 2.56 13.00 -3.05
C GLY A 49 1.27 12.27 -2.73
N LEU A 50 1.06 11.87 -1.49
CA LEU A 50 -0.12 11.13 -1.04
C LEU A 50 -1.01 11.95 -0.10
N ASP A 51 -0.79 13.25 -0.02
CA ASP A 51 -1.44 14.13 0.95
C ASP A 51 -2.97 14.10 0.85
N ASP A 52 -3.51 13.98 -0.36
CA ASP A 52 -4.95 13.96 -0.59
C ASP A 52 -5.64 12.72 0.00
N TYR A 53 -4.88 11.70 0.34
CA TYR A 53 -5.41 10.44 0.87
C TYR A 53 -5.24 10.31 2.38
N ILE A 54 -4.52 11.22 3.01
CA ILE A 54 -4.24 11.13 4.45
C ILE A 54 -5.48 11.55 5.23
N GLU A 55 -5.91 10.69 6.15
CA GLU A 55 -7.03 10.96 7.04
C GLU A 55 -6.77 10.33 8.42
N PRO A 56 -7.52 10.73 9.46
CA PRO A 56 -7.38 10.11 10.79
C PRO A 56 -7.69 8.63 10.74
N HIS A 57 -6.93 7.83 11.47
CA HIS A 57 -7.13 6.39 11.55
C HIS A 57 -8.40 6.07 12.35
N LYS A 58 -9.35 5.41 11.72
CA LYS A 58 -10.69 5.19 12.28
C LYS A 58 -10.73 4.16 13.42
N LYS A 59 -9.76 3.27 13.46
CA LYS A 59 -9.72 2.17 14.45
C LYS A 59 -8.62 2.32 15.48
N ALA A 60 -7.80 3.36 15.39
CA ALA A 60 -6.78 3.66 16.38
C ALA A 60 -7.36 4.56 17.48
N ASN A 61 -6.68 4.59 18.63
CA ASN A 61 -7.05 5.51 19.70
C ASN A 61 -6.94 6.96 19.20
N PRO A 62 -8.03 7.75 19.25
CA PRO A 62 -8.00 9.13 18.76
C PRO A 62 -6.94 10.01 19.43
N GLU A 63 -6.55 9.73 20.66
CA GLU A 63 -5.54 10.48 21.39
C GLU A 63 -4.13 10.31 20.83
N LYS A 64 -3.90 9.27 20.01
CA LYS A 64 -2.58 8.97 19.48
C LYS A 64 -2.31 9.60 18.12
N ASP A 65 -3.25 10.34 17.56
CA ASP A 65 -3.09 11.02 16.25
C ASP A 65 -2.59 10.10 15.14
N ARG A 66 -3.07 8.88 15.09
CA ARG A 66 -2.70 7.96 14.03
C ARG A 66 -3.42 8.31 12.74
N ILE A 67 -2.76 8.08 11.60
CA ILE A 67 -3.34 8.34 10.29
C ILE A 67 -3.49 7.05 9.51
N GLN A 68 -4.36 7.10 8.51
CA GLN A 68 -4.50 6.05 7.51
C GLN A 68 -4.56 6.68 6.13
N LEU A 69 -4.37 5.89 5.09
CA LEU A 69 -4.62 6.30 3.72
C LEU A 69 -6.04 5.91 3.34
N ARG A 70 -6.81 6.89 2.81
CA ARG A 70 -8.18 6.65 2.36
C ARG A 70 -8.17 5.63 1.24
N ASN A 71 -8.94 4.56 1.42
CA ASN A 71 -8.98 3.47 0.47
C ASN A 71 -10.31 2.73 0.55
N SER A 72 -10.61 1.95 -0.48
CA SER A 72 -11.71 0.99 -0.49
C SER A 72 -11.11 -0.39 -0.61
N GLU A 73 -11.11 -1.15 0.47
CA GLU A 73 -10.54 -2.50 0.53
C GLU A 73 -9.11 -2.58 -0.02
N GLY A 74 -8.29 -1.57 0.31
CA GLY A 74 -6.91 -1.46 -0.11
C GLY A 74 -6.69 -0.68 -1.40
N PHE A 75 -7.72 -0.42 -2.19
CA PHE A 75 -7.62 0.35 -3.41
C PHE A 75 -7.65 1.86 -3.10
N ILE A 76 -6.60 2.57 -3.46
CA ILE A 76 -6.51 4.03 -3.30
C ILE A 76 -6.88 4.72 -4.61
N SER A 77 -6.21 4.37 -5.68
CA SER A 77 -6.37 4.91 -7.01
C SER A 77 -5.84 3.89 -8.02
N LYS A 78 -6.01 4.12 -9.30
CA LYS A 78 -5.54 3.19 -10.34
C LYS A 78 -4.05 2.88 -10.15
N GLY A 79 -3.74 1.62 -9.90
CA GLY A 79 -2.37 1.15 -9.70
C GLY A 79 -1.79 1.45 -8.32
N LEU A 80 -2.54 2.09 -7.43
CA LEU A 80 -2.06 2.45 -6.10
C LEU A 80 -2.90 1.77 -5.03
N TYR A 81 -2.26 0.99 -4.19
CA TYR A 81 -2.90 0.18 -3.15
C TYR A 81 -2.22 0.37 -1.81
N CYS A 82 -2.93 0.05 -0.76
CA CYS A 82 -2.34 -0.02 0.58
C CYS A 82 -2.88 -1.22 1.34
N CYS A 83 -2.13 -1.67 2.34
CA CYS A 83 -2.54 -2.78 3.18
C CYS A 83 -1.91 -2.64 4.57
N GLY A 84 -2.44 -3.40 5.52
CA GLY A 84 -1.99 -3.35 6.90
C GLY A 84 -2.62 -2.19 7.67
N THR A 85 -1.96 -1.74 8.71
CA THR A 85 -2.53 -0.70 9.58
C THR A 85 -2.66 0.65 8.90
N ILE A 86 -1.82 0.94 7.91
CA ILE A 86 -1.93 2.19 7.14
C ILE A 86 -3.22 2.23 6.29
N ALA A 87 -3.80 1.09 5.99
CA ALA A 87 -5.07 1.00 5.25
C ALA A 87 -6.30 1.09 6.16
N GLY A 88 -6.12 1.31 7.45
CA GLY A 88 -7.22 1.37 8.42
C GLY A 88 -7.49 0.06 9.14
N CYS A 89 -6.66 -0.95 8.93
CA CYS A 89 -6.78 -2.23 9.62
C CYS A 89 -6.33 -2.10 11.07
N ARG A 90 -6.85 -2.97 11.93
CA ARG A 90 -6.35 -3.07 13.30
C ARG A 90 -4.93 -3.62 13.29
N SER A 91 -4.16 -3.27 14.32
CA SER A 91 -2.76 -3.69 14.43
C SER A 91 -2.57 -5.17 14.76
N GLN A 92 -3.62 -5.97 14.75
CA GLN A 92 -3.52 -7.41 14.92
C GLN A 92 -2.91 -8.05 13.67
N PHE A 93 -1.91 -8.87 13.87
CA PHE A 93 -1.15 -9.48 12.78
C PHE A 93 -2.03 -10.20 11.74
N ALA A 94 -3.00 -11.00 12.20
CA ALA A 94 -3.86 -11.78 11.30
C ALA A 94 -4.70 -10.89 10.37
N ILE A 95 -5.19 -9.74 10.88
CA ILE A 95 -5.99 -8.80 10.10
C ILE A 95 -5.12 -8.08 9.08
N ALA A 96 -3.93 -7.63 9.48
CA ALA A 96 -3.00 -6.96 8.58
C ALA A 96 -2.52 -7.91 7.46
N ALA A 97 -2.21 -9.15 7.78
CA ALA A 97 -1.82 -10.16 6.80
C ALA A 97 -2.95 -10.48 5.81
N GLY A 98 -4.20 -10.56 6.30
CA GLY A 98 -5.37 -10.76 5.46
C GLY A 98 -5.59 -9.60 4.49
N SER A 99 -5.36 -8.37 4.93
CA SER A 99 -5.41 -7.18 4.08
C SER A 99 -4.42 -7.27 2.92
N GLY A 100 -3.17 -7.68 3.19
CA GLY A 100 -2.17 -7.87 2.15
C GLY A 100 -2.57 -8.93 1.14
N ALA A 101 -3.11 -10.06 1.59
CA ALA A 101 -3.58 -11.13 0.71
C ALA A 101 -4.73 -10.67 -0.19
N ALA A 102 -5.67 -9.89 0.36
CA ALA A 102 -6.79 -9.35 -0.40
C ALA A 102 -6.31 -8.40 -1.52
N VAL A 103 -5.38 -7.51 -1.22
CA VAL A 103 -4.80 -6.59 -2.22
C VAL A 103 -4.09 -7.36 -3.31
N ALA A 104 -3.29 -8.35 -2.96
CA ALA A 104 -2.58 -9.17 -3.94
C ALA A 104 -3.54 -9.90 -4.87
N THR A 105 -4.64 -10.44 -4.34
CA THR A 105 -5.68 -11.11 -5.13
C THR A 105 -6.34 -10.14 -6.10
N ASP A 106 -6.68 -8.93 -5.67
CA ASP A 106 -7.28 -7.90 -6.51
C ASP A 106 -6.37 -7.52 -7.66
N ILE A 107 -5.07 -7.35 -7.41
CA ILE A 107 -4.08 -7.02 -8.43
C ILE A 107 -3.97 -8.15 -9.45
N LEU A 108 -3.91 -9.40 -9.00
CA LEU A 108 -3.87 -10.56 -9.89
C LEU A 108 -5.12 -10.63 -10.78
N THR A 109 -6.29 -10.31 -10.23
CA THR A 109 -7.54 -10.27 -10.98
C THR A 109 -7.46 -9.23 -12.09
N LEU A 110 -6.94 -8.03 -11.81
CA LEU A 110 -6.76 -6.99 -12.82
C LEU A 110 -5.81 -7.42 -13.93
N TRP A 111 -4.68 -8.03 -13.57
CA TRP A 111 -3.70 -8.51 -14.54
C TRP A 111 -4.24 -9.65 -15.41
N ASN A 112 -5.19 -10.38 -14.89
CA ASN A 112 -5.85 -11.47 -15.60
C ASN A 112 -7.07 -10.99 -16.41
N GLY A 113 -7.11 -9.71 -16.80
CA GLY A 113 -8.17 -9.15 -17.62
C GLY A 113 -9.52 -9.03 -16.91
N GLY A 114 -9.53 -8.94 -15.60
CA GLY A 114 -10.75 -8.86 -14.81
C GLY A 114 -11.36 -10.21 -14.46
N VAL A 115 -10.74 -11.31 -14.90
CA VAL A 115 -11.20 -12.66 -14.54
C VAL A 115 -10.69 -13.01 -13.14
N PRO A 116 -11.58 -13.37 -12.19
CA PRO A 116 -11.15 -13.69 -10.84
C PRO A 116 -10.13 -14.80 -10.81
N THR A 117 -9.09 -14.62 -10.04
CA THR A 117 -8.03 -15.58 -9.84
C THR A 117 -8.29 -16.37 -8.55
N LYS A 118 -8.29 -17.68 -8.66
CA LYS A 118 -8.38 -18.54 -7.47
C LYS A 118 -6.99 -18.74 -6.90
N VAL A 119 -6.82 -18.30 -5.65
CA VAL A 119 -5.60 -18.52 -4.91
C VAL A 119 -5.84 -19.66 -3.93
N HIS A 120 -5.09 -20.72 -4.10
CA HIS A 120 -5.18 -21.89 -3.21
C HIS A 120 -3.95 -21.96 -2.33
N ASP A 121 -4.17 -22.16 -1.03
CA ASP A 121 -3.08 -22.47 -0.12
C ASP A 121 -2.53 -23.83 -0.45
N LYS A 122 -1.30 -23.86 -0.87
CA LYS A 122 -0.58 -25.11 -1.06
C LYS A 122 0.17 -25.45 0.22
N LYS A 123 -0.16 -26.57 0.74
CA LYS A 123 0.50 -27.07 1.94
C LYS A 123 1.63 -28.00 1.58
#